data_4c256a6a7f387efa54c927fb426166e6
#
_entry.id   4c256a6a7f387efa54c927fb426166e6
#
_cell.length_a   1.000
_cell.length_b   1.000
_cell.length_c   1.000
_cell.angle_alpha   90.00
_cell.angle_beta   90.00
_cell.angle_gamma   90.00
#
_symmetry.space_group_name_H-M   'P 1'
#
loop_
_entity.id
_entity.type
_entity.pdbx_description
1 polymer ?
#
loop_
_entity_poly.entity_id
_entity_poly.type
_entity_poly.pdbx_seq_one_letter_code
_entity_poly.pdbx_strand_id
1 'polypeptide(L)'
;MKIKFCGAATGVTGSCHLLEGEGHRILLDCGQFQGGRAQEKLNAEPFPFDIDQIEDVVLSHAHIDHCGRLPLLVKRGFTGRIFCTDATADLLDL
;
A
#
# COMPACT_ATOMS: atom_id res chain seq x y z
N MET A 1 9.51 -17.46 0.31
CA MET A 1 8.87 -16.12 0.29
C MET A 1 8.07 -15.98 -0.99
N LYS A 2 6.90 -15.40 -0.88
CA LYS A 2 6.04 -15.09 -2.03
C LYS A 2 5.85 -13.59 -2.14
N ILE A 3 5.77 -13.09 -3.37
CA ILE A 3 5.49 -11.69 -3.67
C ILE A 3 4.22 -11.64 -4.52
N LYS A 4 3.21 -10.93 -4.03
CA LYS A 4 1.98 -10.70 -4.79
C LYS A 4 1.93 -9.23 -5.21
N PHE A 5 1.80 -8.99 -6.53
CA PHE A 5 1.67 -7.64 -7.06
C PHE A 5 0.20 -7.23 -6.95
N CYS A 6 -0.06 -6.24 -6.10
CA CYS A 6 -1.42 -5.76 -5.83
C CYS A 6 -1.71 -4.42 -6.50
N GLY A 7 -0.76 -3.89 -7.26
CA GLY A 7 -0.87 -2.65 -8.02
C GLY A 7 0.41 -2.44 -8.82
N ALA A 8 0.39 -1.52 -9.77
CA ALA A 8 1.50 -1.19 -10.65
C ALA A 8 2.05 -2.37 -11.49
N ALA A 9 1.41 -3.52 -11.48
CA ALA A 9 1.87 -4.70 -12.24
C ALA A 9 1.71 -4.51 -13.74
N THR A 10 0.66 -3.82 -14.17
CA THR A 10 0.37 -3.54 -15.58
C THR A 10 0.34 -2.05 -15.88
N GLY A 11 0.72 -1.21 -14.90
CA GLY A 11 0.78 0.23 -15.03
C GLY A 11 1.92 0.76 -14.17
N VAL A 12 2.12 2.08 -14.20
CA VAL A 12 3.26 2.72 -13.52
C VAL A 12 2.91 3.29 -12.15
N THR A 13 1.63 3.35 -11.79
CA THR A 13 1.18 3.92 -10.51
C THR A 13 0.42 2.91 -9.67
N GLY A 14 0.16 3.25 -8.41
CA GLY A 14 -0.54 2.37 -7.50
C GLY A 14 0.34 1.27 -6.93
N SER A 15 1.61 1.58 -6.64
CA SER A 15 2.55 0.61 -6.10
C SER A 15 2.02 -0.04 -4.83
N CYS A 16 1.94 -1.36 -4.84
CA CYS A 16 1.44 -2.14 -3.71
C CYS A 16 1.87 -3.59 -3.89
N HIS A 17 2.77 -4.06 -3.02
CA HIS A 17 3.31 -5.41 -3.10
C HIS A 17 3.14 -6.12 -1.77
N LEU A 18 2.51 -7.28 -1.78
CA LEU A 18 2.35 -8.11 -0.60
C LEU A 18 3.49 -9.13 -0.54
N LEU A 19 4.27 -9.07 0.53
CA LEU A 19 5.36 -10.02 0.79
C LEU A 19 4.90 -11.02 1.86
N GLU A 20 4.96 -12.29 1.53
CA GLU A 20 4.59 -13.37 2.45
C GLU A 20 5.76 -14.32 2.66
N GLY A 21 6.09 -14.61 3.90
CA GLY A 21 7.14 -15.57 4.24
C GLY A 21 7.13 -15.92 5.72
N GLU A 22 7.37 -17.20 6.03
CA GLU A 22 7.49 -17.70 7.40
C GLU A 22 6.32 -17.30 8.31
N GLY A 23 5.10 -17.26 7.77
CA GLY A 23 3.91 -16.88 8.53
C GLY A 23 3.69 -15.39 8.70
N HIS A 24 4.56 -14.57 8.11
CA HIS A 24 4.44 -13.11 8.18
C HIS A 24 3.97 -12.52 6.86
N ARG A 25 3.22 -11.43 6.94
CA ARG A 25 2.72 -10.70 5.77
C ARG A 25 3.01 -9.21 5.94
N ILE A 26 3.74 -8.66 4.99
CA ILE A 26 4.18 -7.26 4.99
C ILE A 26 3.76 -6.63 3.67
N LEU A 27 3.19 -5.44 3.74
CA LEU A 27 2.81 -4.68 2.55
C LEU A 27 3.90 -3.66 2.24
N LEU A 28 4.44 -3.72 1.04
CA LEU A 28 5.39 -2.71 0.56
C LEU A 28 4.63 -1.72 -0.29
N ASP A 29 4.49 -0.51 0.22
CA ASP A 29 3.71 0.59 -0.33
C ASP A 29 2.21 0.29 -0.38
N CYS A 30 1.42 1.36 -0.41
CA CYS A 30 -0.03 1.31 -0.56
C CYS A 30 -0.44 2.54 -1.35
N GLY A 31 -0.09 2.54 -2.64
CA GLY A 31 -0.17 3.69 -3.50
C GLY A 31 -1.52 3.93 -4.12
N GLN A 32 -1.71 5.15 -4.60
CA GLN A 32 -2.90 5.56 -5.32
C GLN A 32 -2.69 5.37 -6.82
N PHE A 33 -3.68 4.79 -7.48
CA PHE A 33 -3.66 4.68 -8.93
C PHE A 33 -3.91 6.06 -9.55
N GLN A 34 -3.15 6.41 -10.56
CA GLN A 34 -3.23 7.68 -11.28
C GLN A 34 -3.16 7.40 -12.78
N GLY A 35 -3.58 8.36 -13.60
CA GLY A 35 -3.46 8.24 -15.06
C GLY A 35 -4.78 8.08 -15.80
N GLY A 36 -5.86 8.67 -15.27
CA GLY A 36 -7.15 8.70 -15.93
C GLY A 36 -8.23 7.98 -15.16
N ARG A 37 -9.47 8.11 -15.60
CA ARG A 37 -10.64 7.60 -14.89
C ARG A 37 -10.59 6.09 -14.66
N ALA A 38 -10.15 5.34 -15.65
CA ALA A 38 -10.10 3.88 -15.54
C ALA A 38 -9.12 3.44 -14.45
N GLN A 39 -7.96 4.10 -14.37
CA GLN A 39 -6.96 3.82 -13.34
C GLN A 39 -7.43 4.32 -11.97
N GLU A 40 -8.01 5.51 -11.91
CA GLU A 40 -8.42 6.12 -10.65
C GLU A 40 -9.60 5.39 -10.00
N LYS A 41 -10.44 4.71 -10.78
CA LYS A 41 -11.50 3.86 -10.23
C LYS A 41 -10.95 2.71 -9.40
N LEU A 42 -9.75 2.25 -9.70
CA LEU A 42 -9.12 1.15 -8.96
C LEU A 42 -8.84 1.51 -7.50
N ASN A 43 -8.76 2.81 -7.17
CA ASN A 43 -8.53 3.27 -5.81
C ASN A 43 -9.68 2.90 -4.85
N ALA A 44 -10.90 2.74 -5.37
CA ALA A 44 -12.07 2.40 -4.58
C ALA A 44 -12.33 0.89 -4.51
N GLU A 45 -11.60 0.10 -5.29
CA GLU A 45 -11.75 -1.35 -5.27
C GLU A 45 -11.31 -1.96 -3.94
N PRO A 46 -11.89 -3.09 -3.53
CA PRO A 46 -11.38 -3.81 -2.37
C PRO A 46 -9.91 -4.21 -2.58
N PHE A 47 -9.13 -4.18 -1.51
CA PHE A 47 -7.75 -4.68 -1.59
C PHE A 47 -7.77 -6.18 -1.89
N PRO A 48 -6.84 -6.67 -2.74
CA PRO A 48 -6.80 -8.09 -3.11
C PRO A 48 -6.12 -8.98 -2.07
N PHE A 49 -6.31 -8.66 -0.79
CA PHE A 49 -5.77 -9.41 0.34
C PHE A 49 -6.64 -9.16 1.56
N ASP A 50 -6.45 -9.99 2.58
CA ASP A 50 -7.15 -9.84 3.85
C ASP A 50 -6.37 -8.83 4.71
N ILE A 51 -6.95 -7.66 4.95
CA ILE A 51 -6.32 -6.57 5.70
C ILE A 51 -5.94 -7.02 7.11
N ASP A 52 -6.76 -7.86 7.75
CA ASP A 52 -6.52 -8.36 9.10
C ASP A 52 -5.24 -9.22 9.19
N GLN A 53 -4.78 -9.75 8.08
CA GLN A 53 -3.57 -10.58 8.03
C GLN A 53 -2.30 -9.76 7.81
N ILE A 54 -2.41 -8.48 7.46
CA ILE A 54 -1.25 -7.62 7.22
C ILE A 54 -0.70 -7.14 8.56
N GLU A 55 0.55 -7.47 8.84
CA GLU A 55 1.20 -7.11 10.10
C GLU A 55 1.80 -5.71 10.05
N ASP A 56 2.52 -5.41 8.96
CA ASP A 56 3.24 -4.17 8.81
C ASP A 56 3.11 -3.63 7.39
N VAL A 57 3.24 -2.31 7.27
CA VAL A 57 3.38 -1.61 5.99
C VAL A 57 4.73 -0.91 5.98
N VAL A 58 5.49 -1.09 4.90
CA VAL A 58 6.75 -0.38 4.70
C VAL A 58 6.55 0.58 3.53
N LEU A 59 6.79 1.87 3.75
CA LEU A 59 6.66 2.89 2.71
C LEU A 59 8.03 3.22 2.14
N SER A 60 8.16 3.13 0.82
CA SER A 60 9.42 3.45 0.15
C SER A 60 9.67 4.95 0.11
N HIS A 61 8.63 5.75 -0.12
CA HIS A 61 8.73 7.22 -0.10
C HIS A 61 7.31 7.84 -0.04
N ALA A 62 7.25 9.17 0.07
CA ALA A 62 6.02 9.91 0.35
C ALA A 62 5.17 10.28 -0.86
N HIS A 63 5.53 9.85 -2.07
CA HIS A 63 4.73 10.15 -3.27
C HIS A 63 3.40 9.42 -3.21
N ILE A 64 2.34 10.06 -3.68
CA ILE A 64 0.97 9.56 -3.57
C ILE A 64 0.76 8.21 -4.28
N ASP A 65 1.50 7.95 -5.35
CA ASP A 65 1.46 6.66 -6.04
C ASP A 65 2.10 5.51 -5.25
N HIS A 66 2.72 5.83 -4.09
CA HIS A 66 3.30 4.85 -3.16
C HIS A 66 2.61 4.81 -1.81
N CYS A 67 1.88 5.87 -1.42
CA CYS A 67 1.25 5.94 -0.10
C CYS A 67 -0.21 6.40 -0.11
N GLY A 68 -0.75 6.77 -1.27
CA GLY A 68 -2.05 7.47 -1.35
C GLY A 68 -3.26 6.68 -0.87
N ARG A 69 -3.20 5.35 -0.85
CA ARG A 69 -4.29 4.52 -0.33
C ARG A 69 -4.09 4.08 1.13
N LEU A 70 -3.02 4.57 1.77
CA LEU A 70 -2.77 4.21 3.16
C LEU A 70 -3.91 4.62 4.11
N PRO A 71 -4.48 5.86 4.00
CA PRO A 71 -5.64 6.20 4.82
C PRO A 71 -6.82 5.27 4.61
N LEU A 72 -7.06 4.83 3.39
CA LEU A 72 -8.13 3.89 3.09
C LEU A 72 -7.87 2.52 3.74
N LEU A 73 -6.63 2.06 3.72
CA LEU A 73 -6.24 0.81 4.36
C LEU A 73 -6.55 0.86 5.87
N VAL A 74 -6.19 1.96 6.52
CA VAL A 74 -6.48 2.17 7.95
C VAL A 74 -7.98 2.22 8.20
N LYS A 75 -8.71 2.94 7.35
CA LYS A 75 -10.17 3.04 7.47
C LYS A 75 -10.85 1.68 7.34
N ARG A 76 -10.30 0.79 6.54
CA ARG A 76 -10.85 -0.54 6.29
C ARG A 76 -10.38 -1.60 7.28
N GLY A 77 -9.64 -1.21 8.32
CA GLY A 77 -9.34 -2.09 9.45
C GLY A 77 -7.89 -2.42 9.72
N PHE A 78 -6.95 -1.81 8.99
CA PHE A 78 -5.53 -2.04 9.28
C PHE A 78 -5.17 -1.46 10.65
N THR A 79 -4.57 -2.30 11.52
CA THR A 79 -4.17 -1.91 12.87
C THR A 79 -2.70 -2.20 13.15
N GLY A 80 -1.93 -2.57 12.13
CA GLY A 80 -0.52 -2.89 12.27
C GLY A 80 0.38 -1.66 12.31
N ARG A 81 1.67 -1.89 12.08
CA ARG A 81 2.68 -0.85 12.14
C ARG A 81 3.03 -0.34 10.74
N ILE A 82 3.44 0.92 10.67
CA ILE A 82 3.87 1.56 9.43
C ILE A 82 5.32 1.99 9.62
N PHE A 83 6.20 1.50 8.76
CA PHE A 83 7.63 1.83 8.76
C PHE A 83 7.94 2.72 7.57
N CYS A 84 8.65 3.82 7.82
CA CYS A 84 9.08 4.76 6.78
C CYS A 84 10.28 5.55 7.29
N THR A 85 10.88 6.36 6.42
CA THR A 85 11.94 7.27 6.84
C THR A 85 11.35 8.44 7.64
N ASP A 86 12.18 9.13 8.43
CA ASP A 86 11.74 10.32 9.18
C ASP A 86 11.22 11.41 8.23
N ALA A 87 11.87 11.60 7.09
CA ALA A 87 11.42 12.58 6.10
C ALA A 87 10.04 12.24 5.55
N THR A 88 9.78 10.97 5.27
CA THR A 88 8.46 10.51 4.82
C THR A 88 7.41 10.71 5.90
N ALA A 89 7.72 10.38 7.15
CA ALA A 89 6.82 10.57 8.28
C ALA A 89 6.44 12.05 8.44
N ASP A 90 7.40 12.96 8.32
CA ASP A 90 7.16 14.39 8.41
C ASP A 90 6.22 14.89 7.29
N LEU A 91 6.45 14.42 6.05
CA LEU A 91 5.62 14.81 4.91
C LEU A 91 4.20 14.29 5.01
N LEU A 92 4.01 13.12 5.60
CA LEU A 92 2.69 12.48 5.72
C LEU A 92 1.99 12.83 7.03
N ASP A 93 2.64 13.54 7.91
CA ASP A 93 2.12 13.87 9.24
C ASP A 93 1.71 12.62 10.02
N LEU A 94 2.62 11.66 10.01
CA LEU A 94 2.43 10.36 10.69
C LEU A 94 2.93 10.39 12.13
#